data_d1d76289a3f01e69c159e51525c16e6c
#
_entry.id   d1d76289a3f01e69c159e51525c16e6c
#
_cell.length_a   1.000
_cell.length_b   1.000
_cell.length_c   1.000
_cell.angle_alpha   90.00
_cell.angle_beta   90.00
_cell.angle_gamma   90.00
#
_symmetry.space_group_name_H-M   'P 1'
#
loop_
_entity.id
_entity.type
_entity.pdbx_description
1 polymer ?
#
loop_
_entity_poly.entity_id
_entity_poly.type
_entity_poly.pdbx_seq_one_letter_code
_entity_poly.pdbx_strand_id
1 'polypeptide(L)'
;MLDAGKPFAGSVLYATSDAVSYALAKCRQDLEKLFLLYQPDLETMMCVLDKGQLLRHAQATGIDTPPTWLPTSRANAQEIANAISERLIIKPRCQLAARNLVKGTVLKPGPDALMQQFDRMAAVGPGDPSFAKSHPEIMFPMFQAFYPEAVNSVYSLSGFRDRSGTKTAVLAAVKSMQRPHNLGIGLCFEEAPVDTALAGKVMELCERIGYYGAFECEFIQAGDKKLLIDFNARFYNQVGLEIARGLDIPGLVYAAATGQDEKVDDLIAAFEKREKGQNYAFCNSFQFQLITRFRRGLGSMSPEESGRWTAWRQSSKNIVEAAFDQNDLIPYAIDSTQQIFSILRRPRAFFRDCLTK
;
A
#
# COMPACT_ATOMS: atom_id res chain seq x y z
N MET A 1 -4.27 1.26 -25.78
CA MET A 1 -3.39 2.23 -25.09
C MET A 1 -2.47 2.95 -26.09
N LEU A 2 -1.74 2.25 -26.96
CA LEU A 2 -0.80 2.90 -27.88
C LEU A 2 -1.46 3.90 -28.85
N ASP A 3 -2.57 3.53 -29.50
CA ASP A 3 -3.23 4.45 -30.44
C ASP A 3 -3.85 5.67 -29.74
N ALA A 4 -4.48 5.48 -28.58
CA ALA A 4 -5.02 6.57 -27.78
C ALA A 4 -3.91 7.42 -27.13
N GLY A 5 -2.70 6.90 -27.01
CA GLY A 5 -1.55 7.57 -26.43
C GLY A 5 -0.75 8.45 -27.38
N LYS A 6 -0.92 8.28 -28.69
CA LYS A 6 -0.16 9.05 -29.70
C LYS A 6 -0.18 10.57 -29.49
N PRO A 7 -1.30 11.20 -29.12
CA PRO A 7 -1.34 12.64 -28.85
C PRO A 7 -0.51 13.07 -27.62
N PHE A 8 -0.12 12.10 -26.76
CA PHE A 8 0.63 12.33 -25.54
C PHE A 8 2.05 11.76 -25.60
N ALA A 9 2.57 11.53 -26.82
CA ALA A 9 3.93 11.03 -27.01
C ALA A 9 4.96 11.95 -26.31
N GLY A 10 5.95 11.34 -25.65
CA GLY A 10 6.94 12.04 -24.84
C GLY A 10 6.54 12.30 -23.38
N SER A 11 5.29 12.00 -23.00
CA SER A 11 4.85 12.15 -21.62
C SER A 11 5.43 11.06 -20.71
N VAL A 12 5.60 11.39 -19.42
CA VAL A 12 5.97 10.43 -18.36
C VAL A 12 4.71 9.70 -17.89
N LEU A 13 4.76 8.37 -17.82
CA LEU A 13 3.66 7.56 -17.29
C LEU A 13 3.91 7.23 -15.82
N TYR A 14 2.90 7.48 -14.98
CA TYR A 14 2.91 7.15 -13.57
C TYR A 14 1.97 5.98 -13.24
N ALA A 15 2.47 5.02 -12.46
CA ALA A 15 1.65 3.95 -11.92
C ALA A 15 1.02 4.37 -10.59
N THR A 16 -0.30 4.19 -10.47
CA THR A 16 -1.08 4.49 -9.26
C THR A 16 -1.74 3.24 -8.66
N SER A 17 -1.50 2.07 -9.26
CA SER A 17 -1.97 0.77 -8.74
C SER A 17 -1.03 -0.35 -9.19
N ASP A 18 -1.04 -1.47 -8.46
CA ASP A 18 -0.23 -2.66 -8.79
C ASP A 18 -0.54 -3.19 -10.20
N ALA A 19 -1.81 -3.11 -10.61
CA ALA A 19 -2.22 -3.52 -11.95
C ALA A 19 -1.61 -2.63 -13.05
N VAL A 20 -1.54 -1.33 -12.80
CA VAL A 20 -0.88 -0.39 -13.74
C VAL A 20 0.62 -0.62 -13.74
N SER A 21 1.27 -0.76 -12.57
CA SER A 21 2.71 -1.05 -12.49
C SER A 21 3.09 -2.32 -13.25
N TYR A 22 2.31 -3.39 -13.07
CA TYR A 22 2.49 -4.64 -13.82
C TYR A 22 2.30 -4.44 -15.32
N ALA A 23 1.23 -3.73 -15.74
CA ALA A 23 0.95 -3.50 -17.15
C ALA A 23 2.05 -2.66 -17.83
N LEU A 24 2.54 -1.60 -17.16
CA LEU A 24 3.64 -0.79 -17.66
C LEU A 24 4.94 -1.60 -17.80
N ALA A 25 5.24 -2.47 -16.82
CA ALA A 25 6.41 -3.33 -16.88
C ALA A 25 6.29 -4.40 -17.96
N LYS A 26 5.11 -5.05 -18.09
CA LYS A 26 4.83 -6.09 -19.09
C LYS A 26 4.88 -5.56 -20.52
N CYS A 27 4.37 -4.35 -20.74
CA CYS A 27 4.28 -3.73 -22.07
C CYS A 27 5.38 -2.69 -22.31
N ARG A 28 6.46 -2.69 -21.52
CA ARG A 28 7.53 -1.69 -21.53
C ARG A 28 8.05 -1.39 -22.94
N GLN A 29 8.45 -2.43 -23.70
CA GLN A 29 9.05 -2.28 -25.02
C GLN A 29 8.17 -1.52 -26.02
N ASP A 30 6.85 -1.69 -25.91
CA ASP A 30 5.90 -0.98 -26.77
C ASP A 30 5.59 0.42 -26.25
N LEU A 31 5.49 0.58 -24.93
CA LEU A 31 5.19 1.86 -24.31
C LEU A 31 6.36 2.85 -24.44
N GLU A 32 7.59 2.41 -24.33
CA GLU A 32 8.80 3.25 -24.46
C GLU A 32 8.99 3.82 -25.88
N LYS A 33 8.26 3.32 -26.88
CA LYS A 33 8.20 3.95 -28.22
C LYS A 33 7.46 5.30 -28.21
N LEU A 34 6.63 5.55 -27.20
CA LEU A 34 5.79 6.75 -27.10
C LEU A 34 5.96 7.51 -25.79
N PHE A 35 6.31 6.83 -24.70
CA PHE A 35 6.27 7.37 -23.35
C PHE A 35 7.60 7.18 -22.63
N LEU A 36 7.80 7.96 -21.58
CA LEU A 36 8.89 7.81 -20.64
C LEU A 36 8.42 7.03 -19.42
N LEU A 37 9.17 6.00 -19.03
CA LEU A 37 8.87 5.15 -17.89
C LEU A 37 10.02 5.21 -16.87
N TYR A 38 9.69 5.49 -15.60
CA TYR A 38 10.67 5.42 -14.52
C TYR A 38 10.24 4.43 -13.45
N GLN A 39 10.30 3.18 -13.79
CA GLN A 39 10.08 2.03 -12.92
C GLN A 39 10.91 0.84 -13.41
N PRO A 40 11.20 -0.17 -12.58
CA PRO A 40 11.93 -1.37 -12.99
C PRO A 40 11.22 -2.21 -14.05
N ASP A 41 11.93 -3.19 -14.56
CA ASP A 41 11.39 -4.21 -15.47
C ASP A 41 10.39 -5.16 -14.77
N LEU A 42 9.82 -6.08 -15.55
CA LEU A 42 8.80 -7.01 -15.04
C LEU A 42 9.35 -7.98 -13.99
N GLU A 43 10.58 -8.45 -14.13
CA GLU A 43 11.20 -9.37 -13.19
C GLU A 43 11.36 -8.72 -11.81
N THR A 44 11.96 -7.55 -11.77
CA THR A 44 12.08 -6.74 -10.55
C THR A 44 10.72 -6.39 -9.95
N MET A 45 9.75 -5.98 -10.80
CA MET A 45 8.40 -5.68 -10.32
C MET A 45 7.73 -6.89 -9.68
N MET A 46 7.93 -8.11 -10.22
CA MET A 46 7.37 -9.32 -9.63
C MET A 46 8.03 -9.67 -8.29
N CYS A 47 9.29 -9.29 -8.04
CA CYS A 47 9.91 -9.46 -6.72
C CYS A 47 9.17 -8.72 -5.60
N VAL A 48 8.44 -7.64 -5.91
CA VAL A 48 7.69 -6.86 -4.91
C VAL A 48 6.17 -7.08 -4.99
N LEU A 49 5.62 -7.37 -6.16
CA LEU A 49 4.19 -7.65 -6.33
C LEU A 49 3.78 -9.03 -5.79
N ASP A 50 4.67 -10.03 -5.90
CA ASP A 50 4.49 -11.33 -5.25
C ASP A 50 5.01 -11.29 -3.82
N LYS A 51 4.09 -11.26 -2.85
CA LYS A 51 4.44 -11.22 -1.43
C LYS A 51 5.35 -12.37 -0.98
N GLY A 52 5.27 -13.52 -1.64
CA GLY A 52 6.16 -14.63 -1.36
C GLY A 52 7.62 -14.35 -1.75
N GLN A 53 7.85 -13.68 -2.87
CA GLN A 53 9.19 -13.24 -3.28
C GLN A 53 9.66 -12.09 -2.41
N LEU A 54 8.80 -11.07 -2.21
CA LEU A 54 9.10 -9.92 -1.35
C LEU A 54 9.61 -10.35 0.03
N LEU A 55 8.88 -11.24 0.72
CA LEU A 55 9.25 -11.67 2.06
C LEU A 55 10.57 -12.45 2.09
N ARG A 56 10.85 -13.29 1.07
CA ARG A 56 12.15 -13.99 0.96
C ARG A 56 13.31 -13.01 0.76
N HIS A 57 13.15 -12.02 -0.11
CA HIS A 57 14.19 -11.02 -0.34
C HIS A 57 14.39 -10.13 0.89
N ALA A 58 13.32 -9.74 1.57
CA ALA A 58 13.37 -8.96 2.80
C ALA A 58 14.10 -9.69 3.93
N GLN A 59 13.81 -10.96 4.15
CA GLN A 59 14.51 -11.78 5.16
C GLN A 59 16.01 -11.90 4.86
N ALA A 60 16.39 -12.00 3.59
CA ALA A 60 17.78 -12.06 3.17
C ALA A 60 18.57 -10.75 3.44
N THR A 61 17.88 -9.61 3.65
CA THR A 61 18.46 -8.32 4.06
C THR A 61 18.22 -8.02 5.55
N GLY A 62 17.82 -9.02 6.33
CA GLY A 62 17.59 -8.89 7.77
C GLY A 62 16.37 -8.04 8.14
N ILE A 63 15.41 -7.88 7.24
CA ILE A 63 14.10 -7.27 7.54
C ILE A 63 13.20 -8.34 8.15
N ASP A 64 12.67 -8.07 9.34
CA ASP A 64 11.69 -8.96 9.99
C ASP A 64 10.38 -9.01 9.19
N THR A 65 9.79 -10.21 9.15
CA THR A 65 8.50 -10.47 8.48
C THR A 65 7.58 -11.28 9.37
N PRO A 66 6.25 -11.16 9.24
CA PRO A 66 5.33 -12.04 9.97
C PRO A 66 5.50 -13.50 9.51
N PRO A 67 5.33 -14.50 10.38
CA PRO A 67 5.21 -15.89 9.96
C PRO A 67 4.20 -16.04 8.84
N THR A 68 4.65 -16.64 7.73
CA THR A 68 3.87 -16.69 6.48
C THR A 68 4.02 -18.04 5.82
N TRP A 69 2.90 -18.62 5.39
CA TRP A 69 2.83 -19.90 4.70
C TRP A 69 2.29 -19.67 3.29
N LEU A 70 2.94 -20.28 2.32
CA LEU A 70 2.66 -20.16 0.90
C LEU A 70 2.20 -21.50 0.36
N PRO A 71 0.91 -21.87 0.39
CA PRO A 71 0.42 -23.11 -0.15
C PRO A 71 0.78 -23.28 -1.63
N THR A 72 1.22 -24.48 -1.98
CA THR A 72 1.55 -24.86 -3.37
C THR A 72 0.45 -25.71 -4.01
N SER A 73 -0.48 -26.20 -3.20
CA SER A 73 -1.66 -26.94 -3.64
C SER A 73 -2.77 -26.86 -2.58
N ARG A 74 -3.98 -27.28 -2.94
CA ARG A 74 -5.07 -27.40 -1.96
C ARG A 74 -4.77 -28.41 -0.85
N ALA A 75 -4.12 -29.54 -1.19
CA ALA A 75 -3.71 -30.55 -0.20
C ALA A 75 -2.68 -29.94 0.79
N ASN A 76 -1.67 -29.25 0.28
CA ASN A 76 -0.69 -28.57 1.11
C ASN A 76 -1.32 -27.47 1.98
N ALA A 77 -2.30 -26.72 1.46
CA ALA A 77 -3.05 -25.77 2.26
C ALA A 77 -3.77 -26.42 3.44
N GLN A 78 -4.34 -27.62 3.23
CA GLN A 78 -5.00 -28.40 4.29
C GLN A 78 -4.01 -28.88 5.36
N GLU A 79 -2.84 -29.35 4.96
CA GLU A 79 -1.77 -29.75 5.89
C GLU A 79 -1.35 -28.57 6.78
N ILE A 80 -1.11 -27.40 6.16
CA ILE A 80 -0.77 -26.17 6.85
C ILE A 80 -1.90 -25.79 7.81
N ALA A 81 -3.16 -25.81 7.34
CA ALA A 81 -4.33 -25.45 8.15
C ALA A 81 -4.50 -26.34 9.38
N ASN A 82 -4.17 -27.65 9.27
CA ASN A 82 -4.22 -28.58 10.38
C ASN A 82 -3.10 -28.36 11.42
N ALA A 83 -1.97 -27.82 10.99
CA ALA A 83 -0.81 -27.58 11.86
C ALA A 83 -0.85 -26.26 12.63
N ILE A 84 -1.69 -25.31 12.21
CA ILE A 84 -1.71 -23.97 12.78
C ILE A 84 -2.84 -23.84 13.82
N SER A 85 -2.48 -23.40 15.02
CA SER A 85 -3.42 -23.16 16.13
C SER A 85 -3.67 -21.69 16.45
N GLU A 86 -2.99 -20.76 15.77
CA GLU A 86 -3.08 -19.32 16.00
C GLU A 86 -4.06 -18.62 15.05
N ARG A 87 -4.39 -17.36 15.35
CA ARG A 87 -5.19 -16.53 14.44
C ARG A 87 -4.39 -16.16 13.20
N LEU A 88 -5.02 -16.29 12.06
CA LEU A 88 -4.41 -16.02 10.77
C LEU A 88 -5.15 -14.95 9.96
N ILE A 89 -4.42 -14.36 9.04
CA ILE A 89 -4.97 -13.68 7.88
C ILE A 89 -4.78 -14.60 6.68
N ILE A 90 -5.86 -14.81 5.94
CA ILE A 90 -5.77 -15.32 4.58
C ILE A 90 -5.89 -14.14 3.61
N LYS A 91 -4.97 -14.05 2.67
CA LYS A 91 -4.94 -12.97 1.68
C LYS A 91 -4.35 -13.44 0.35
N PRO A 92 -4.68 -12.74 -0.77
CA PRO A 92 -4.02 -13.03 -2.04
C PRO A 92 -2.50 -12.84 -1.89
N ARG A 93 -1.74 -13.75 -2.48
CA ARG A 93 -0.29 -13.64 -2.57
C ARG A 93 0.14 -12.45 -3.43
N CYS A 94 -0.63 -12.18 -4.51
CA CYS A 94 -0.51 -10.99 -5.33
C CYS A 94 -1.90 -10.39 -5.57
N GLN A 95 -2.02 -9.06 -5.57
CA GLN A 95 -3.31 -8.39 -5.86
C GLN A 95 -3.83 -8.70 -7.27
N LEU A 96 -2.95 -8.98 -8.21
CA LEU A 96 -3.30 -9.35 -9.59
C LEU A 96 -3.95 -10.73 -9.69
N ALA A 97 -3.68 -11.62 -8.73
CA ALA A 97 -4.25 -12.97 -8.69
C ALA A 97 -5.73 -13.00 -8.25
N ALA A 98 -6.25 -11.88 -7.75
CA ALA A 98 -7.57 -11.85 -7.11
C ALA A 98 -8.39 -10.64 -7.56
N ARG A 99 -9.29 -10.85 -8.51
CA ARG A 99 -10.17 -9.79 -9.01
C ARG A 99 -11.11 -9.30 -7.90
N ASN A 100 -11.02 -8.01 -7.54
CA ASN A 100 -11.96 -7.33 -6.62
C ASN A 100 -12.13 -7.99 -5.23
N LEU A 101 -11.17 -8.79 -4.78
CA LEU A 101 -11.20 -9.34 -3.44
C LEU A 101 -10.80 -8.31 -2.38
N VAL A 102 -11.37 -8.48 -1.21
CA VAL A 102 -10.93 -7.81 0.02
C VAL A 102 -9.43 -8.11 0.23
N LYS A 103 -8.66 -7.14 0.71
CA LYS A 103 -7.20 -7.25 0.96
C LYS A 103 -6.81 -8.49 1.80
N GLY A 104 -7.74 -9.04 2.57
CA GLY A 104 -7.57 -10.25 3.35
C GLY A 104 -8.78 -10.51 4.28
N THR A 105 -8.78 -11.65 4.91
CA THR A 105 -9.78 -12.02 5.92
C THR A 105 -9.08 -12.57 7.16
N VAL A 106 -9.37 -11.98 8.31
CA VAL A 106 -8.90 -12.50 9.61
C VAL A 106 -9.79 -13.66 10.03
N LEU A 107 -9.19 -14.79 10.36
CA LEU A 107 -9.88 -16.00 10.75
C LEU A 107 -9.44 -16.45 12.14
N LYS A 108 -10.39 -17.00 12.89
CA LYS A 108 -10.09 -17.75 14.11
C LYS A 108 -9.41 -19.06 13.76
N PRO A 109 -8.65 -19.67 14.69
CA PRO A 109 -8.10 -21.00 14.48
C PRO A 109 -9.19 -22.02 14.11
N GLY A 110 -8.85 -22.92 13.20
CA GLY A 110 -9.71 -24.01 12.77
C GLY A 110 -9.58 -24.29 11.29
N PRO A 111 -9.23 -25.55 10.91
CA PRO A 111 -8.93 -25.90 9.52
C PRO A 111 -10.13 -25.70 8.57
N ASP A 112 -11.34 -25.99 9.03
CA ASP A 112 -12.55 -25.91 8.19
C ASP A 112 -12.82 -24.48 7.71
N ALA A 113 -12.81 -23.50 8.64
CA ALA A 113 -13.04 -22.11 8.32
C ALA A 113 -11.92 -21.55 7.40
N LEU A 114 -10.69 -21.97 7.67
CA LEU A 114 -9.53 -21.58 6.88
C LEU A 114 -9.61 -22.13 5.45
N MET A 115 -9.93 -23.41 5.31
CA MET A 115 -10.06 -24.05 4.00
C MET A 115 -11.28 -23.55 3.22
N GLN A 116 -12.39 -23.28 3.87
CA GLN A 116 -13.55 -22.66 3.21
C GLN A 116 -13.19 -21.31 2.60
N GLN A 117 -12.44 -20.48 3.33
CA GLN A 117 -12.00 -19.17 2.82
C GLN A 117 -10.92 -19.31 1.74
N PHE A 118 -10.02 -20.29 1.89
CA PHE A 118 -9.01 -20.62 0.88
C PHE A 118 -9.67 -20.96 -0.46
N ASP A 119 -10.63 -21.88 -0.46
CA ASP A 119 -11.35 -22.32 -1.65
C ASP A 119 -12.12 -21.14 -2.30
N ARG A 120 -12.73 -20.27 -1.49
CA ARG A 120 -13.41 -19.05 -1.99
C ARG A 120 -12.44 -18.10 -2.69
N MET A 121 -11.25 -17.89 -2.12
CA MET A 121 -10.26 -16.99 -2.70
C MET A 121 -9.64 -17.60 -3.97
N ALA A 122 -9.28 -18.85 -3.95
CA ALA A 122 -8.71 -19.56 -5.09
C ALA A 122 -9.69 -19.62 -6.30
N ALA A 123 -11.00 -19.68 -6.03
CA ALA A 123 -12.03 -19.73 -7.06
C ALA A 123 -12.23 -18.41 -7.82
N VAL A 124 -11.78 -17.26 -7.25
CA VAL A 124 -12.04 -15.95 -7.90
C VAL A 124 -11.20 -15.75 -9.17
N GLY A 125 -9.96 -16.22 -9.14
CA GLY A 125 -9.02 -16.08 -10.25
C GLY A 125 -8.59 -14.64 -10.57
N PRO A 126 -7.62 -14.47 -11.48
CA PRO A 126 -7.09 -13.17 -11.87
C PRO A 126 -8.03 -12.41 -12.80
N GLY A 127 -7.82 -11.10 -12.87
CA GLY A 127 -8.47 -10.24 -13.87
C GLY A 127 -8.04 -10.54 -15.30
N ASP A 128 -6.77 -10.91 -15.47
CA ASP A 128 -6.16 -11.31 -16.73
C ASP A 128 -5.81 -12.82 -16.69
N PRO A 129 -6.47 -13.67 -17.50
CA PRO A 129 -6.15 -15.10 -17.55
C PRO A 129 -4.70 -15.41 -17.93
N SER A 130 -4.04 -14.51 -18.68
CA SER A 130 -2.63 -14.68 -19.04
C SER A 130 -1.71 -14.62 -17.82
N PHE A 131 -2.11 -13.89 -16.77
CA PHE A 131 -1.36 -13.82 -15.51
C PHE A 131 -1.29 -15.19 -14.81
N ALA A 132 -2.44 -15.88 -14.71
CA ALA A 132 -2.48 -17.23 -14.11
C ALA A 132 -1.60 -18.24 -14.87
N LYS A 133 -1.57 -18.12 -16.20
CA LYS A 133 -0.76 -19.00 -17.05
C LYS A 133 0.74 -18.76 -16.85
N SER A 134 1.13 -17.50 -16.66
CA SER A 134 2.53 -17.11 -16.47
C SER A 134 3.03 -17.32 -15.02
N HIS A 135 2.11 -17.29 -14.05
CA HIS A 135 2.44 -17.33 -12.61
C HIS A 135 1.49 -18.27 -11.85
N PRO A 136 1.45 -19.58 -12.18
CA PRO A 136 0.52 -20.52 -11.57
C PRO A 136 0.72 -20.66 -10.06
N GLU A 137 1.94 -20.53 -9.57
CA GLU A 137 2.30 -20.63 -8.15
C GLU A 137 1.76 -19.48 -7.29
N ILE A 138 1.44 -18.35 -7.90
CA ILE A 138 0.89 -17.15 -7.21
C ILE A 138 -0.62 -17.25 -7.03
N MET A 139 -1.28 -18.17 -7.72
CA MET A 139 -2.75 -18.25 -7.74
C MET A 139 -3.36 -18.73 -6.43
N PHE A 140 -2.58 -19.39 -5.58
CA PHE A 140 -3.03 -19.80 -4.26
C PHE A 140 -2.92 -18.64 -3.25
N PRO A 141 -3.95 -18.41 -2.42
CA PRO A 141 -3.84 -17.44 -1.33
C PRO A 141 -2.82 -17.89 -0.29
N MET A 142 -2.22 -16.91 0.36
CA MET A 142 -1.25 -17.14 1.45
C MET A 142 -1.94 -17.05 2.81
N PHE A 143 -1.36 -17.74 3.79
CA PHE A 143 -1.68 -17.61 5.20
C PHE A 143 -0.59 -16.80 5.89
N GLN A 144 -0.96 -15.92 6.80
CA GLN A 144 -0.02 -15.10 7.57
C GLN A 144 -0.52 -14.95 9.00
N ALA A 145 0.39 -14.99 9.97
CA ALA A 145 0.06 -14.73 11.36
C ALA A 145 -0.61 -13.36 11.51
N PHE A 146 -1.67 -13.30 12.33
CA PHE A 146 -2.39 -12.06 12.60
C PHE A 146 -1.78 -11.33 13.79
N TYR A 147 -1.47 -10.06 13.58
CA TYR A 147 -0.99 -9.14 14.59
C TYR A 147 -2.06 -8.06 14.82
N PRO A 148 -2.64 -7.98 16.04
CA PRO A 148 -3.67 -6.97 16.36
C PRO A 148 -3.17 -5.53 16.19
N GLU A 149 -1.88 -5.31 16.34
CA GLU A 149 -1.21 -4.01 16.20
C GLU A 149 -1.38 -3.42 14.80
N ALA A 150 -1.61 -4.27 13.78
CA ALA A 150 -1.87 -3.84 12.40
C ALA A 150 -3.11 -2.94 12.25
N VAL A 151 -3.97 -2.88 13.27
CA VAL A 151 -5.21 -2.09 13.22
C VAL A 151 -4.93 -0.58 13.23
N ASN A 152 -3.97 -0.12 14.04
CA ASN A 152 -3.67 1.32 14.23
C ASN A 152 -2.18 1.61 14.34
N SER A 153 -1.31 0.69 13.98
CA SER A 153 0.14 0.80 14.19
C SER A 153 0.91 0.23 13.00
N VAL A 154 0.46 0.58 11.79
CA VAL A 154 1.22 0.28 10.58
C VAL A 154 2.16 1.45 10.30
N TYR A 155 3.46 1.19 10.45
CA TYR A 155 4.51 2.12 10.10
C TYR A 155 4.75 2.05 8.60
N SER A 156 4.81 3.19 7.94
CA SER A 156 5.06 3.33 6.52
C SER A 156 6.41 4.02 6.32
N LEU A 157 7.27 3.42 5.53
CA LEU A 157 8.50 4.04 5.03
C LEU A 157 8.34 4.24 3.53
N SER A 158 8.37 5.49 3.09
CA SER A 158 8.07 5.87 1.72
C SER A 158 9.13 6.81 1.17
N GLY A 159 9.30 6.81 -0.15
CA GLY A 159 10.29 7.67 -0.77
C GLY A 159 10.57 7.40 -2.23
N PHE A 160 11.76 7.82 -2.60
CA PHE A 160 12.32 7.70 -3.94
C PHE A 160 13.74 7.12 -3.86
N ARG A 161 14.08 6.26 -4.82
CA ARG A 161 15.43 5.78 -5.09
C ARG A 161 15.71 5.91 -6.58
N ASP A 162 16.82 6.53 -6.94
CA ASP A 162 17.22 6.62 -8.33
C ASP A 162 17.72 5.27 -8.88
N ARG A 163 17.89 5.19 -10.20
CA ARG A 163 18.33 3.95 -10.87
C ARG A 163 19.72 3.52 -10.47
N SER A 164 20.61 4.46 -10.17
CA SER A 164 21.98 4.16 -9.71
C SER A 164 22.05 3.69 -8.26
N GLY A 165 21.02 4.00 -7.47
CA GLY A 165 20.95 3.75 -6.04
C GLY A 165 21.73 4.77 -5.19
N THR A 166 22.31 5.78 -5.80
CA THR A 166 23.11 6.79 -5.09
C THR A 166 22.29 7.94 -4.56
N LYS A 167 21.12 8.21 -5.18
CA LYS A 167 20.20 9.29 -4.80
C LYS A 167 18.97 8.70 -4.18
N THR A 168 18.79 8.94 -2.88
CA THR A 168 17.65 8.41 -2.12
C THR A 168 17.06 9.48 -1.22
N ALA A 169 15.74 9.50 -1.08
CA ALA A 169 15.04 10.35 -0.13
C ALA A 169 13.86 9.59 0.47
N VAL A 170 13.76 9.57 1.81
CA VAL A 170 12.75 8.79 2.53
C VAL A 170 12.08 9.60 3.63
N LEU A 171 10.82 9.32 3.86
CA LEU A 171 10.02 9.78 4.97
C LEU A 171 9.31 8.61 5.62
N ALA A 172 8.78 8.83 6.83
CA ALA A 172 7.99 7.84 7.52
C ALA A 172 6.69 8.44 8.04
N ALA A 173 5.67 7.60 8.11
CA ALA A 173 4.36 7.90 8.68
C ALA A 173 3.80 6.69 9.41
N VAL A 174 2.82 6.91 10.29
CA VAL A 174 2.02 5.84 10.90
C VAL A 174 0.60 5.95 10.39
N LYS A 175 0.08 4.86 9.86
CA LYS A 175 -1.33 4.72 9.48
C LYS A 175 -2.16 4.54 10.75
N SER A 176 -2.82 5.62 11.18
CA SER A 176 -3.57 5.69 12.44
C SER A 176 -5.04 5.32 12.30
N MET A 177 -5.61 5.38 11.06
CA MET A 177 -6.96 4.90 10.75
C MET A 177 -7.00 4.25 9.38
N GLN A 178 -7.74 3.15 9.28
CA GLN A 178 -7.95 2.44 8.01
C GLN A 178 -9.40 1.95 7.87
N ARG A 179 -9.80 1.64 6.64
CA ARG A 179 -11.10 1.05 6.32
C ARG A 179 -10.95 -0.08 5.29
N PRO A 180 -11.49 -1.30 5.56
CA PRO A 180 -12.06 -1.81 6.82
C PRO A 180 -11.11 -1.71 8.00
N HIS A 181 -11.68 -1.70 9.22
CA HIS A 181 -10.93 -1.40 10.46
C HIS A 181 -9.69 -2.28 10.67
N ASN A 182 -9.82 -3.60 10.48
CA ASN A 182 -8.73 -4.55 10.74
C ASN A 182 -7.72 -4.68 9.61
N LEU A 183 -8.15 -4.50 8.35
CA LEU A 183 -7.33 -4.68 7.14
C LEU A 183 -7.87 -3.77 6.05
N GLY A 184 -7.31 -2.59 5.89
CA GLY A 184 -7.91 -1.63 4.98
C GLY A 184 -6.93 -0.68 4.30
N ILE A 185 -7.54 0.21 3.52
CA ILE A 185 -6.87 1.37 2.96
C ILE A 185 -6.74 2.41 4.06
N GLY A 186 -5.58 3.04 4.21
CA GLY A 186 -5.36 4.10 5.17
C GLY A 186 -6.23 5.31 4.87
N LEU A 187 -6.90 5.81 5.91
CA LEU A 187 -7.70 7.04 5.87
C LEU A 187 -6.99 8.20 6.55
N CYS A 188 -6.22 7.89 7.61
CA CYS A 188 -5.42 8.88 8.33
C CYS A 188 -4.00 8.35 8.50
N PHE A 189 -3.05 9.24 8.27
CA PHE A 189 -1.63 9.00 8.51
C PHE A 189 -1.07 10.16 9.31
N GLU A 190 -0.13 9.86 10.19
CA GLU A 190 0.58 10.83 11.01
C GLU A 190 2.07 10.73 10.71
N GLU A 191 2.74 11.86 10.70
CA GLU A 191 4.18 11.94 10.57
C GLU A 191 4.87 11.09 11.65
N ALA A 192 5.90 10.37 11.28
CA ALA A 192 6.71 9.56 12.17
C ALA A 192 8.21 9.80 11.92
N PRO A 193 9.06 9.59 12.92
CA PRO A 193 10.50 9.57 12.73
C PRO A 193 10.92 8.45 11.77
N VAL A 194 11.89 8.73 10.90
CA VAL A 194 12.48 7.70 10.06
C VAL A 194 13.38 6.81 10.93
N ASP A 195 13.08 5.51 10.91
CA ASP A 195 13.97 4.50 11.45
C ASP A 195 15.13 4.29 10.44
N THR A 196 16.27 4.88 10.73
CA THR A 196 17.42 4.90 9.80
C THR A 196 18.01 3.52 9.57
N ALA A 197 18.00 2.65 10.59
CA ALA A 197 18.49 1.28 10.45
C ALA A 197 17.56 0.46 9.53
N LEU A 198 16.25 0.60 9.70
CA LEU A 198 15.26 -0.03 8.81
C LEU A 198 15.33 0.54 7.39
N ALA A 199 15.49 1.87 7.27
CA ALA A 199 15.65 2.51 5.95
C ALA A 199 16.87 1.95 5.20
N GLY A 200 18.01 1.76 5.89
CA GLY A 200 19.19 1.12 5.33
C GLY A 200 18.88 -0.29 4.78
N LYS A 201 18.21 -1.13 5.57
CA LYS A 201 17.80 -2.47 5.12
C LYS A 201 16.82 -2.46 3.93
N VAL A 202 15.92 -1.47 3.86
CA VAL A 202 15.04 -1.30 2.70
C VAL A 202 15.84 -0.89 1.46
N MET A 203 16.87 -0.05 1.60
CA MET A 203 17.75 0.28 0.47
C MET A 203 18.55 -0.93 0.00
N GLU A 204 19.05 -1.76 0.91
CA GLU A 204 19.69 -3.05 0.58
C GLU A 204 18.72 -4.01 -0.13
N LEU A 205 17.45 -4.06 0.31
CA LEU A 205 16.41 -4.82 -0.38
C LEU A 205 16.21 -4.30 -1.82
N CYS A 206 16.09 -2.98 -1.99
CA CYS A 206 15.95 -2.36 -3.31
C CYS A 206 17.15 -2.66 -4.21
N GLU A 207 18.38 -2.57 -3.68
CA GLU A 207 19.60 -2.91 -4.40
C GLU A 207 19.62 -4.37 -4.83
N ARG A 208 19.33 -5.28 -3.88
CA ARG A 208 19.30 -6.73 -4.13
C ARG A 208 18.37 -7.14 -5.26
N ILE A 209 17.21 -6.48 -5.38
CA ILE A 209 16.21 -6.80 -6.42
C ILE A 209 16.29 -5.88 -7.64
N GLY A 210 17.17 -4.89 -7.64
CA GLY A 210 17.29 -3.91 -8.72
C GLY A 210 16.15 -2.88 -8.77
N TYR A 211 15.49 -2.60 -7.62
CA TYR A 211 14.37 -1.68 -7.56
C TYR A 211 14.82 -0.21 -7.58
N TYR A 212 14.12 0.62 -8.35
CA TYR A 212 14.23 2.08 -8.37
C TYR A 212 12.87 2.74 -8.67
N GLY A 213 12.74 4.02 -8.34
CA GLY A 213 11.51 4.80 -8.49
C GLY A 213 10.85 5.13 -7.16
N ALA A 214 9.58 5.49 -7.21
CA ALA A 214 8.76 5.76 -6.03
C ALA A 214 8.36 4.47 -5.33
N PHE A 215 8.37 4.45 -4.01
CA PHE A 215 7.98 3.28 -3.21
C PHE A 215 7.34 3.66 -1.88
N GLU A 216 6.59 2.71 -1.32
CA GLU A 216 6.15 2.69 0.07
C GLU A 216 6.23 1.26 0.61
N CYS A 217 6.89 1.09 1.76
CA CYS A 217 6.93 -0.16 2.51
C CYS A 217 6.05 -0.05 3.75
N GLU A 218 5.13 -0.99 3.95
CA GLU A 218 4.27 -1.07 5.14
C GLU A 218 4.79 -2.11 6.12
N PHE A 219 4.89 -1.72 7.40
CA PHE A 219 5.37 -2.57 8.50
C PHE A 219 4.39 -2.57 9.67
N ILE A 220 4.08 -3.74 10.22
CA ILE A 220 3.38 -3.84 11.50
C ILE A 220 4.39 -3.58 12.62
N GLN A 221 4.07 -2.66 13.54
CA GLN A 221 4.87 -2.44 14.73
C GLN A 221 4.40 -3.42 15.83
N ALA A 222 5.14 -4.51 16.02
CA ALA A 222 4.87 -5.56 16.98
C ALA A 222 5.95 -5.55 18.08
N GLY A 223 5.69 -4.86 19.18
CA GLY A 223 6.72 -4.59 20.20
C GLY A 223 7.86 -3.78 19.60
N ASP A 224 9.09 -4.27 19.76
CA ASP A 224 10.30 -3.63 19.25
C ASP A 224 10.57 -3.94 17.76
N LYS A 225 9.75 -4.79 17.14
CA LYS A 225 9.93 -5.23 15.76
C LYS A 225 9.03 -4.49 14.80
N LYS A 226 9.56 -4.26 13.60
CA LYS A 226 8.80 -3.79 12.44
C LYS A 226 8.77 -4.89 11.39
N LEU A 227 7.59 -5.50 11.22
CA LEU A 227 7.38 -6.67 10.35
C LEU A 227 6.86 -6.22 8.98
N LEU A 228 7.65 -6.42 7.92
CA LEU A 228 7.25 -6.04 6.56
C LEU A 228 6.03 -6.86 6.10
N ILE A 229 5.00 -6.17 5.63
CA ILE A 229 3.76 -6.79 5.12
C ILE A 229 3.42 -6.44 3.68
N ASP A 230 3.95 -5.33 3.16
CA ASP A 230 3.70 -4.89 1.79
C ASP A 230 4.81 -3.97 1.26
N PHE A 231 4.96 -3.95 -0.07
CA PHE A 231 5.80 -3.01 -0.81
C PHE A 231 4.99 -2.48 -1.99
N ASN A 232 4.61 -1.22 -1.91
CA ASN A 232 3.87 -0.51 -2.96
C ASN A 232 4.87 0.11 -3.94
N ALA A 233 5.13 -0.57 -5.05
CA ALA A 233 6.07 -0.18 -6.11
C ALA A 233 5.42 0.81 -7.10
N ARG A 234 4.87 1.90 -6.61
CA ARG A 234 4.05 2.88 -7.32
C ARG A 234 3.74 4.07 -6.45
N PHE A 235 3.05 5.07 -7.01
CA PHE A 235 2.44 6.10 -6.18
C PHE A 235 1.35 5.49 -5.28
N TYR A 236 1.26 5.98 -4.05
CA TYR A 236 0.42 5.45 -2.99
C TYR A 236 -0.52 6.53 -2.45
N ASN A 237 -1.50 6.13 -1.66
CA ASN A 237 -2.64 6.96 -1.27
C ASN A 237 -2.23 8.27 -0.59
N GLN A 238 -1.22 8.24 0.27
CA GLN A 238 -0.79 9.39 1.07
C GLN A 238 0.42 10.15 0.48
N VAL A 239 0.74 9.98 -0.80
CA VAL A 239 1.90 10.68 -1.44
C VAL A 239 1.83 12.20 -1.27
N GLY A 240 0.63 12.78 -1.16
CA GLY A 240 0.43 14.20 -0.84
C GLY A 240 1.00 14.61 0.51
N LEU A 241 1.09 13.67 1.48
CA LEU A 241 1.72 13.94 2.77
C LEU A 241 3.22 14.20 2.61
N GLU A 242 3.88 13.39 1.80
CA GLU A 242 5.32 13.55 1.55
C GLU A 242 5.62 14.85 0.81
N ILE A 243 4.77 15.18 -0.19
CA ILE A 243 4.89 16.46 -0.94
C ILE A 243 4.77 17.64 0.03
N ALA A 244 3.75 17.64 0.90
CA ALA A 244 3.56 18.70 1.89
C ALA A 244 4.72 18.81 2.88
N ARG A 245 5.41 17.69 3.16
CA ARG A 245 6.61 17.63 4.00
C ARG A 245 7.89 17.95 3.24
N GLY A 246 7.80 18.42 1.99
CA GLY A 246 8.90 18.87 1.16
C GLY A 246 9.59 17.79 0.33
N LEU A 247 9.05 16.56 0.28
CA LEU A 247 9.54 15.50 -0.60
C LEU A 247 8.65 15.36 -1.84
N ASP A 248 9.01 16.06 -2.90
CA ASP A 248 8.30 16.02 -4.19
C ASP A 248 8.63 14.75 -4.98
N ILE A 249 8.06 13.61 -4.56
CA ILE A 249 8.27 12.31 -5.21
C ILE A 249 7.83 12.33 -6.69
N PRO A 250 6.66 12.89 -7.06
CA PRO A 250 6.29 13.02 -8.47
C PRO A 250 7.31 13.82 -9.30
N GLY A 251 7.80 14.94 -8.75
CA GLY A 251 8.84 15.75 -9.40
C GLY A 251 10.16 15.00 -9.56
N LEU A 252 10.58 14.23 -8.55
CA LEU A 252 11.79 13.38 -8.61
C LEU A 252 11.66 12.32 -9.71
N VAL A 253 10.52 11.61 -9.77
CA VAL A 253 10.25 10.61 -10.82
C VAL A 253 10.21 11.26 -12.20
N TYR A 254 9.62 12.45 -12.34
CA TYR A 254 9.57 13.18 -13.59
C TYR A 254 10.97 13.58 -14.07
N ALA A 255 11.75 14.22 -13.20
CA ALA A 255 13.10 14.67 -13.51
C ALA A 255 13.99 13.48 -13.91
N ALA A 256 13.92 12.39 -13.15
CA ALA A 256 14.68 11.18 -13.45
C ALA A 256 14.23 10.49 -14.76
N ALA A 257 12.93 10.46 -15.05
CA ALA A 257 12.39 9.90 -16.30
C ALA A 257 12.81 10.71 -17.54
N THR A 258 13.00 12.02 -17.37
CA THR A 258 13.36 12.95 -18.46
C THR A 258 14.86 13.22 -18.56
N GLY A 259 15.69 12.53 -17.74
CA GLY A 259 17.15 12.67 -17.75
C GLY A 259 17.66 14.00 -17.19
N GLN A 260 16.88 14.66 -16.32
CA GLN A 260 17.23 15.92 -15.68
C GLN A 260 17.95 15.67 -14.34
N ASP A 261 19.17 15.13 -14.37
CA ASP A 261 19.90 14.70 -13.17
C ASP A 261 20.18 15.85 -12.19
N GLU A 262 20.50 17.05 -12.69
CA GLU A 262 20.69 18.25 -11.86
C GLU A 262 19.40 18.62 -11.12
N LYS A 263 18.25 18.46 -11.76
CA LYS A 263 16.94 18.71 -11.14
C LYS A 263 16.64 17.70 -10.02
N VAL A 264 17.05 16.45 -10.18
CA VAL A 264 16.95 15.43 -9.13
C VAL A 264 17.79 15.85 -7.92
N ASP A 265 19.02 16.31 -8.15
CA ASP A 265 19.91 16.79 -7.07
C ASP A 265 19.33 18.01 -6.36
N ASP A 266 18.81 18.99 -7.10
CA ASP A 266 18.16 20.18 -6.55
C ASP A 266 16.95 19.81 -5.65
N LEU A 267 16.09 18.90 -6.12
CA LEU A 267 14.92 18.46 -5.35
C LEU A 267 15.32 17.72 -4.07
N ILE A 268 16.34 16.87 -4.11
CA ILE A 268 16.87 16.19 -2.93
C ILE A 268 17.51 17.19 -1.97
N ALA A 269 18.33 18.12 -2.47
CA ALA A 269 18.96 19.15 -1.64
C ALA A 269 17.91 20.08 -0.98
N ALA A 270 16.85 20.42 -1.68
CA ALA A 270 15.72 21.18 -1.12
C ALA A 270 15.01 20.39 0.00
N PHE A 271 14.78 19.10 -0.22
CA PHE A 271 14.19 18.20 0.77
C PHE A 271 15.08 18.11 2.03
N GLU A 272 16.38 18.00 1.89
CA GLU A 272 17.31 17.91 3.04
C GLU A 272 17.31 19.19 3.89
N LYS A 273 17.17 20.34 3.26
CA LYS A 273 17.14 21.67 3.90
C LYS A 273 15.77 22.06 4.46
N ARG A 274 14.72 21.26 4.22
CA ARG A 274 13.36 21.58 4.65
C ARG A 274 13.24 21.76 6.16
N GLU A 275 12.29 22.57 6.60
CA GLU A 275 11.89 22.62 8.00
C GLU A 275 11.32 21.28 8.46
N LYS A 276 11.72 20.83 9.65
CA LYS A 276 11.26 19.57 10.25
C LYS A 276 10.34 19.87 11.44
N GLY A 277 9.47 18.91 11.77
CA GLY A 277 8.64 18.99 12.99
C GLY A 277 7.41 19.87 12.88
N GLN A 278 6.92 20.12 11.67
CA GLN A 278 5.69 20.93 11.44
C GLN A 278 4.39 20.17 11.75
N ASN A 279 4.48 18.91 12.21
CA ASN A 279 3.36 18.09 12.63
C ASN A 279 2.28 17.92 11.53
N TYR A 280 2.67 17.37 10.40
CA TYR A 280 1.76 17.06 9.31
C TYR A 280 0.96 15.77 9.56
N ALA A 281 -0.28 15.77 9.09
CA ALA A 281 -1.10 14.57 9.03
C ALA A 281 -1.88 14.52 7.71
N PHE A 282 -2.09 13.33 7.18
CA PHE A 282 -2.96 13.10 6.03
C PHE A 282 -4.32 12.61 6.48
N CYS A 283 -5.39 13.06 5.83
CA CYS A 283 -6.74 12.62 6.13
C CYS A 283 -7.65 12.62 4.91
N ASN A 284 -8.39 11.53 4.71
CA ASN A 284 -9.61 11.59 3.91
C ASN A 284 -10.75 12.06 4.80
N SER A 285 -10.92 13.37 4.91
CA SER A 285 -11.84 13.98 5.88
C SER A 285 -13.30 13.58 5.68
N PHE A 286 -13.75 13.34 4.45
CA PHE A 286 -15.11 12.88 4.20
C PHE A 286 -15.34 11.48 4.80
N GLN A 287 -14.50 10.52 4.46
CA GLN A 287 -14.61 9.15 4.99
C GLN A 287 -14.38 9.09 6.50
N PHE A 288 -13.41 9.84 6.99
CA PHE A 288 -13.14 9.97 8.43
C PHE A 288 -14.36 10.42 9.22
N GLN A 289 -15.02 11.51 8.80
CA GLN A 289 -16.21 12.03 9.45
C GLN A 289 -17.37 11.03 9.38
N LEU A 290 -17.58 10.45 8.21
CA LEU A 290 -18.63 9.47 8.00
C LEU A 290 -18.48 8.27 8.95
N ILE A 291 -17.30 7.65 8.98
CA ILE A 291 -17.02 6.47 9.80
C ILE A 291 -17.10 6.79 11.29
N THR A 292 -16.47 7.88 11.72
CA THR A 292 -16.48 8.24 13.14
C THR A 292 -17.89 8.57 13.64
N ARG A 293 -18.73 9.26 12.86
CA ARG A 293 -20.13 9.52 13.20
C ARG A 293 -20.95 8.23 13.28
N PHE A 294 -20.79 7.34 12.30
CA PHE A 294 -21.50 6.06 12.31
C PHE A 294 -21.09 5.19 13.49
N ARG A 295 -19.79 5.03 13.73
CA ARG A 295 -19.30 4.24 14.86
C ARG A 295 -19.74 4.78 16.20
N ARG A 296 -19.79 6.11 16.38
CA ARG A 296 -20.36 6.76 17.58
C ARG A 296 -21.85 6.46 17.71
N GLY A 297 -22.63 6.68 16.64
CA GLY A 297 -24.08 6.45 16.65
C GLY A 297 -24.47 4.99 16.91
N LEU A 298 -23.64 4.03 16.52
CA LEU A 298 -23.85 2.59 16.76
C LEU A 298 -23.24 2.10 18.09
N GLY A 299 -22.62 2.98 18.89
CA GLY A 299 -21.94 2.60 20.14
C GLY A 299 -20.73 1.66 19.94
N SER A 300 -20.17 1.59 18.72
CA SER A 300 -19.02 0.75 18.41
C SER A 300 -17.66 1.46 18.57
N MET A 301 -17.68 2.71 19.02
CA MET A 301 -16.50 3.49 19.37
C MET A 301 -16.53 3.80 20.87
N SER A 302 -15.44 3.48 21.57
CA SER A 302 -15.35 3.82 23.01
C SER A 302 -15.27 5.34 23.22
N PRO A 303 -15.67 5.85 24.41
CA PRO A 303 -15.50 7.26 24.75
C PRO A 303 -14.04 7.74 24.62
N GLU A 304 -13.09 6.90 25.00
CA GLU A 304 -11.65 7.17 24.91
C GLU A 304 -11.21 7.30 23.44
N GLU A 305 -11.59 6.34 22.59
CA GLU A 305 -11.30 6.40 21.15
C GLU A 305 -11.95 7.65 20.52
N SER A 306 -13.19 7.97 20.91
CA SER A 306 -13.89 9.16 20.44
C SER A 306 -13.18 10.45 20.88
N GLY A 307 -12.70 10.51 22.13
CA GLY A 307 -11.92 11.62 22.69
C GLY A 307 -10.59 11.77 21.94
N ARG A 308 -9.87 10.67 21.71
CA ARG A 308 -8.63 10.65 20.93
C ARG A 308 -8.81 11.26 19.53
N TRP A 309 -9.83 10.84 18.79
CA TRP A 309 -10.07 11.36 17.43
C TRP A 309 -10.53 12.82 17.42
N THR A 310 -11.22 13.26 18.47
CA THR A 310 -11.57 14.67 18.63
C THR A 310 -10.32 15.52 18.89
N ALA A 311 -9.48 15.08 19.84
CA ALA A 311 -8.20 15.75 20.12
C ALA A 311 -7.26 15.72 18.91
N TRP A 312 -7.17 14.60 18.19
CA TRP A 312 -6.37 14.49 16.97
C TRP A 312 -6.76 15.54 15.93
N ARG A 313 -8.06 15.71 15.68
CA ARG A 313 -8.54 16.71 14.72
C ARG A 313 -8.31 18.15 15.17
N GLN A 314 -8.29 18.41 16.47
CA GLN A 314 -8.04 19.73 17.03
C GLN A 314 -6.56 20.06 17.12
N SER A 315 -5.70 19.08 17.33
CA SER A 315 -4.26 19.23 17.48
C SER A 315 -3.48 19.17 16.17
N SER A 316 -4.02 18.54 15.14
CA SER A 316 -3.37 18.42 13.83
C SER A 316 -3.36 19.77 13.12
N LYS A 317 -2.22 20.41 13.12
CA LYS A 317 -2.07 21.78 12.61
C LYS A 317 -2.03 21.86 11.09
N ASN A 318 -1.44 20.82 10.44
CA ASN A 318 -1.22 20.79 8.99
C ASN A 318 -1.84 19.51 8.40
N ILE A 319 -3.18 19.49 8.27
CA ILE A 319 -3.87 18.36 7.65
C ILE A 319 -3.78 18.49 6.14
N VAL A 320 -3.19 17.47 5.52
CA VAL A 320 -3.18 17.27 4.07
C VAL A 320 -4.41 16.44 3.69
N GLU A 321 -5.29 17.02 2.92
CA GLU A 321 -6.52 16.36 2.49
C GLU A 321 -6.25 15.38 1.34
N ALA A 322 -6.94 14.23 1.36
CA ALA A 322 -6.74 13.18 0.36
C ALA A 322 -7.22 13.56 -1.04
N ALA A 323 -8.34 14.30 -1.11
CA ALA A 323 -8.99 14.61 -2.38
C ALA A 323 -9.48 16.05 -2.47
N PHE A 324 -9.49 16.79 -1.35
CA PHE A 324 -9.99 18.16 -1.33
C PHE A 324 -8.87 19.14 -1.68
N ASP A 325 -9.06 19.88 -2.77
CA ASP A 325 -8.28 21.07 -3.12
C ASP A 325 -9.27 22.21 -3.41
N GLN A 326 -9.05 23.36 -2.79
CA GLN A 326 -9.91 24.53 -3.00
C GLN A 326 -9.89 25.07 -4.43
N ASN A 327 -8.85 24.78 -5.19
CA ASN A 327 -8.68 25.19 -6.58
C ASN A 327 -9.22 24.14 -7.57
N ASP A 328 -9.43 22.90 -7.13
CA ASP A 328 -10.01 21.80 -7.91
C ASP A 328 -10.89 20.89 -7.05
N LEU A 329 -12.19 21.18 -7.02
CA LEU A 329 -13.18 20.44 -6.25
C LEU A 329 -13.65 19.14 -6.93
N ILE A 330 -13.29 18.91 -8.19
CA ILE A 330 -13.80 17.77 -8.97
C ILE A 330 -13.38 16.45 -8.36
N PRO A 331 -12.11 16.19 -8.00
CA PRO A 331 -11.70 14.94 -7.37
C PRO A 331 -12.44 14.65 -6.07
N TYR A 332 -12.63 15.67 -5.23
CA TYR A 332 -13.38 15.55 -3.98
C TYR A 332 -14.86 15.20 -4.21
N ALA A 333 -15.51 15.85 -5.16
CA ALA A 333 -16.91 15.60 -5.51
C ALA A 333 -17.08 14.16 -6.06
N ILE A 334 -16.16 13.70 -6.92
CA ILE A 334 -16.18 12.35 -7.46
C ILE A 334 -15.97 11.31 -6.34
N ASP A 335 -14.92 11.46 -5.50
CA ASP A 335 -14.65 10.51 -4.40
C ASP A 335 -15.85 10.44 -3.44
N SER A 336 -16.34 11.59 -2.97
CA SER A 336 -17.48 11.67 -2.04
C SER A 336 -18.74 11.01 -2.62
N THR A 337 -19.04 11.26 -3.89
CA THR A 337 -20.18 10.69 -4.59
C THR A 337 -20.05 9.17 -4.73
N GLN A 338 -18.88 8.70 -5.14
CA GLN A 338 -18.59 7.26 -5.25
C GLN A 338 -18.72 6.54 -3.90
N GLN A 339 -18.27 7.16 -2.81
CA GLN A 339 -18.42 6.61 -1.45
C GLN A 339 -19.90 6.51 -1.07
N ILE A 340 -20.70 7.55 -1.30
CA ILE A 340 -22.14 7.53 -1.03
C ILE A 340 -22.82 6.42 -1.84
N PHE A 341 -22.57 6.33 -3.14
CA PHE A 341 -23.14 5.28 -3.98
C PHE A 341 -22.70 3.88 -3.55
N SER A 342 -21.46 3.70 -3.14
CA SER A 342 -20.96 2.42 -2.62
C SER A 342 -21.72 2.00 -1.36
N ILE A 343 -22.01 2.93 -0.46
CA ILE A 343 -22.77 2.69 0.76
C ILE A 343 -24.22 2.32 0.43
N LEU A 344 -24.85 3.09 -0.46
CA LEU A 344 -26.25 2.83 -0.87
C LEU A 344 -26.40 1.48 -1.56
N ARG A 345 -25.43 1.08 -2.38
CA ARG A 345 -25.45 -0.23 -3.07
C ARG A 345 -25.16 -1.41 -2.15
N ARG A 346 -24.33 -1.22 -1.11
CA ARG A 346 -23.88 -2.29 -0.22
C ARG A 346 -23.91 -1.87 1.26
N PRO A 347 -25.05 -1.47 1.80
CA PRO A 347 -25.13 -0.95 3.17
C PRO A 347 -24.64 -1.95 4.21
N ARG A 348 -24.97 -3.25 4.06
CA ARG A 348 -24.49 -4.30 4.97
C ARG A 348 -22.97 -4.43 5.00
N ALA A 349 -22.29 -4.26 3.87
CA ALA A 349 -20.83 -4.28 3.82
C ALA A 349 -20.26 -3.06 4.55
N PHE A 350 -20.81 -1.87 4.33
CA PHE A 350 -20.39 -0.66 5.03
C PHE A 350 -20.55 -0.79 6.55
N PHE A 351 -21.71 -1.27 7.03
CA PHE A 351 -21.93 -1.50 8.46
C PHE A 351 -20.95 -2.52 9.03
N ARG A 352 -20.72 -3.63 8.33
CA ARG A 352 -19.71 -4.60 8.73
C ARG A 352 -18.33 -3.97 8.85
N ASP A 353 -17.91 -3.20 7.84
CA ASP A 353 -16.59 -2.53 7.80
C ASP A 353 -16.41 -1.52 8.94
N CYS A 354 -17.51 -0.92 9.42
CA CYS A 354 -17.52 -0.02 10.58
C CYS A 354 -17.57 -0.77 11.93
N LEU A 355 -18.17 -1.96 11.98
CA LEU A 355 -18.45 -2.70 13.22
C LEU A 355 -17.42 -3.79 13.55
N THR A 356 -16.57 -4.19 12.61
CA THR A 356 -15.55 -5.20 12.86
C THR A 356 -14.57 -4.74 13.95
N LYS A 357 -14.65 -5.43 15.10
CA LYS A 357 -13.71 -5.35 16.20
C LYS A 357 -12.49 -6.23 15.93
#